data_8b5f940f6ccf8dec419efecd326565bc
#
_entry.id   8b5f940f6ccf8dec419efecd326565bc
#
_cell.length_a   1.000
_cell.length_b   1.000
_cell.length_c   1.000
_cell.angle_alpha   90.00
_cell.angle_beta   90.00
_cell.angle_gamma   90.00
#
_symmetry.space_group_name_H-M   'P 1'
#
loop_
_entity.id
_entity.type
_entity.pdbx_description
1 polymer ?
#
loop_
_entity_poly.entity_id
_entity_poly.type
_entity_poly.pdbx_seq_one_letter_code
_entity_poly.pdbx_strand_id
1 'polypeptide(L)'
;MNRPSRHLVDPQLLSLLDRFPALVLSMDNLPAVREGARQPAPIYAGAEAAAEVVERRIAGPPGAPDVLISLCRPLVTPGPWPCILHMHGGGYVMGAPSADAPQHRVLAAALDCCIVSVDYRLAPETPFPGGIEDCYAALTWIAAQAEALNIDAARLGVMGESAGGGLAAALALLARDRGGPRLAFQHLIYPMIDDRTCVTSAPHPFAGEFLWTPHNNRFGWSALLGETLGGPQVSPYAAAARARDLSGLPPAFISTGALDLFLDEDLDYALRLTRAGVPVELHVYPGGFHAFDFVPEAAVAEQARRDSRDALARALRPPPFCP
;
A
#
# COMPACT_ATOMS: atom_id res chain seq x y z
N MET A 1 -10.18 -18.78 20.94
CA MET A 1 -8.93 -18.15 21.43
C MET A 1 -9.33 -16.96 22.30
N ASN A 2 -8.65 -16.78 23.45
CA ASN A 2 -8.83 -15.57 24.24
C ASN A 2 -8.25 -14.40 23.41
N ARG A 3 -9.04 -13.37 23.17
CA ARG A 3 -8.62 -12.17 22.44
C ARG A 3 -8.52 -11.02 23.43
N PRO A 4 -7.35 -10.85 24.11
CA PRO A 4 -7.21 -9.91 25.22
C PRO A 4 -7.41 -8.46 24.80
N SER A 5 -7.21 -8.10 23.51
CA SER A 5 -7.37 -6.73 23.02
C SER A 5 -8.79 -6.41 22.51
N ARG A 6 -9.74 -7.37 22.49
CA ARG A 6 -11.11 -7.11 21.98
C ARG A 6 -11.81 -5.94 22.68
N HIS A 7 -11.53 -5.71 23.95
CA HIS A 7 -12.09 -4.59 24.72
C HIS A 7 -11.54 -3.21 24.32
N LEU A 8 -10.44 -3.17 23.56
CA LEU A 8 -9.83 -1.96 23.03
C LEU A 8 -10.31 -1.62 21.63
N VAL A 9 -11.02 -2.54 20.96
CA VAL A 9 -11.56 -2.32 19.61
C VAL A 9 -12.65 -1.25 19.67
N ASP A 10 -12.65 -0.31 18.71
CA ASP A 10 -13.71 0.65 18.54
C ASP A 10 -15.06 -0.09 18.42
N PRO A 11 -16.08 0.25 19.23
CA PRO A 11 -17.36 -0.46 19.22
C PRO A 11 -18.04 -0.56 17.86
N GLN A 12 -17.85 0.44 16.98
CA GLN A 12 -18.41 0.45 15.62
C GLN A 12 -17.69 -0.52 14.67
N LEU A 13 -16.47 -0.96 15.01
CA LEU A 13 -15.71 -1.94 14.23
C LEU A 13 -16.02 -3.39 14.63
N LEU A 14 -16.66 -3.63 15.77
CA LEU A 14 -16.92 -4.99 16.27
C LEU A 14 -17.75 -5.83 15.30
N SER A 15 -18.69 -5.22 14.59
CA SER A 15 -19.54 -5.91 13.61
C SER A 15 -18.75 -6.53 12.46
N LEU A 16 -17.62 -5.93 12.08
CA LEU A 16 -16.72 -6.48 11.06
C LEU A 16 -16.10 -7.80 11.54
N LEU A 17 -15.64 -7.83 12.80
CA LEU A 17 -15.01 -9.01 13.38
C LEU A 17 -15.98 -10.20 13.52
N ASP A 18 -17.27 -9.92 13.63
CA ASP A 18 -18.30 -10.95 13.71
C ASP A 18 -18.68 -11.50 12.32
N ARG A 19 -18.53 -10.69 11.26
CA ARG A 19 -18.78 -11.09 9.86
C ARG A 19 -17.62 -11.85 9.22
N PHE A 20 -16.39 -11.53 9.60
CA PHE A 20 -15.20 -12.14 9.01
C PHE A 20 -14.56 -13.11 10.00
N PRO A 21 -14.72 -14.44 9.82
CA PRO A 21 -14.00 -15.42 10.60
C PRO A 21 -12.49 -15.20 10.41
N ALA A 22 -11.72 -15.53 11.42
CA ALA A 22 -10.26 -15.39 11.37
C ALA A 22 -9.72 -16.20 10.17
N LEU A 23 -9.23 -15.50 9.16
CA LEU A 23 -8.53 -16.12 8.03
C LEU A 23 -7.19 -16.66 8.53
N VAL A 24 -6.92 -17.92 8.26
CA VAL A 24 -5.62 -18.56 8.48
C VAL A 24 -5.09 -18.99 7.11
N LEU A 25 -4.12 -18.25 6.60
CA LEU A 25 -3.51 -18.51 5.29
C LEU A 25 -2.69 -19.80 5.32
N SER A 26 -2.83 -20.59 4.24
CA SER A 26 -2.05 -21.78 3.98
C SER A 26 -1.91 -21.96 2.47
N MET A 27 -0.98 -22.81 2.03
CA MET A 27 -0.83 -23.15 0.60
C MET A 27 -2.11 -23.77 0.04
N ASP A 28 -2.84 -24.56 0.85
CA ASP A 28 -4.04 -25.26 0.42
C ASP A 28 -5.22 -24.32 0.12
N ASN A 29 -5.38 -23.24 0.92
CA ASN A 29 -6.50 -22.32 0.74
C ASN A 29 -6.14 -21.06 -0.07
N LEU A 30 -4.86 -20.82 -0.36
CA LEU A 30 -4.42 -19.63 -1.07
C LEU A 30 -5.12 -19.39 -2.41
N PRO A 31 -5.39 -20.41 -3.27
CA PRO A 31 -6.12 -20.19 -4.51
C PRO A 31 -7.53 -19.64 -4.31
N ALA A 32 -8.29 -20.17 -3.34
CA ALA A 32 -9.63 -19.69 -3.03
C ALA A 32 -9.63 -18.29 -2.41
N VAL A 33 -8.64 -18.00 -1.55
CA VAL A 33 -8.47 -16.67 -0.95
C VAL A 33 -8.12 -15.62 -2.02
N ARG A 34 -7.27 -15.96 -2.99
CA ARG A 34 -6.94 -15.08 -4.12
C ARG A 34 -8.15 -14.72 -4.97
N GLU A 35 -9.04 -15.69 -5.23
CA GLU A 35 -10.28 -15.43 -5.97
C GLU A 35 -11.18 -14.44 -5.22
N GLY A 36 -11.32 -14.62 -3.91
CA GLY A 36 -12.06 -13.66 -3.07
C GLY A 36 -11.42 -12.28 -3.03
N ALA A 37 -10.09 -12.22 -2.97
CA ALA A 37 -9.33 -10.97 -2.88
C ALA A 37 -9.31 -10.14 -4.19
N ARG A 38 -9.85 -10.66 -5.29
CA ARG A 38 -10.05 -9.94 -6.55
C ARG A 38 -11.36 -9.14 -6.57
N GLN A 39 -12.24 -9.39 -5.61
CA GLN A 39 -13.55 -8.73 -5.54
C GLN A 39 -13.42 -7.37 -4.86
N PRO A 40 -14.12 -6.34 -5.36
CA PRO A 40 -14.13 -5.02 -4.73
C PRO A 40 -14.64 -5.06 -3.30
N ALA A 41 -14.06 -4.23 -2.45
CA ALA A 41 -14.58 -4.04 -1.11
C ALA A 41 -16.02 -3.51 -1.13
N PRO A 42 -16.94 -4.03 -0.28
CA PRO A 42 -18.35 -3.66 -0.29
C PRO A 42 -18.60 -2.14 -0.16
N ILE A 43 -17.73 -1.43 0.54
CA ILE A 43 -17.82 0.04 0.73
C ILE A 43 -17.80 0.83 -0.59
N TYR A 44 -17.16 0.27 -1.62
CA TYR A 44 -17.08 0.89 -2.94
C TYR A 44 -17.98 0.22 -3.97
N ALA A 45 -18.76 -0.80 -3.58
CA ALA A 45 -19.66 -1.50 -4.48
C ALA A 45 -20.72 -0.53 -5.02
N GLY A 46 -20.82 -0.41 -6.34
CA GLY A 46 -21.76 0.49 -7.01
C GLY A 46 -21.38 1.97 -6.97
N ALA A 47 -20.18 2.34 -6.50
CA ALA A 47 -19.72 3.71 -6.54
C ALA A 47 -19.58 4.16 -8.01
N GLU A 48 -20.44 5.10 -8.42
CA GLU A 48 -20.34 5.77 -9.71
C GLU A 48 -19.47 7.02 -9.57
N ALA A 49 -18.52 7.18 -10.47
CA ALA A 49 -17.68 8.37 -10.53
C ALA A 49 -17.32 8.71 -11.97
N ALA A 50 -17.12 10.00 -12.26
CA ALA A 50 -16.73 10.47 -13.57
C ALA A 50 -15.25 10.17 -13.88
N ALA A 51 -14.90 8.88 -13.85
CA ALA A 51 -13.57 8.37 -14.17
C ALA A 51 -13.66 7.08 -14.98
N GLU A 52 -12.75 6.91 -15.93
CA GLU A 52 -12.63 5.68 -16.71
C GLU A 52 -11.46 4.82 -16.23
N VAL A 53 -11.57 3.52 -16.43
CA VAL A 53 -10.49 2.56 -16.15
C VAL A 53 -10.15 1.84 -17.44
N VAL A 54 -8.87 1.83 -17.79
CA VAL A 54 -8.34 1.16 -18.98
C VAL A 54 -7.19 0.25 -18.57
N GLU A 55 -7.28 -1.02 -18.93
CA GLU A 55 -6.16 -1.96 -18.72
C GLU A 55 -5.15 -1.86 -19.86
N ARG A 56 -3.87 -1.95 -19.53
CA ARG A 56 -2.76 -1.98 -20.48
C ARG A 56 -1.71 -2.99 -20.05
N ARG A 57 -1.08 -3.63 -21.02
CA ARG A 57 0.16 -4.37 -20.81
C ARG A 57 1.34 -3.49 -21.18
N ILE A 58 2.31 -3.45 -20.30
CA ILE A 58 3.57 -2.71 -20.47
C ILE A 58 4.73 -3.70 -20.42
N ALA A 59 5.85 -3.35 -21.02
CA ALA A 59 7.04 -4.19 -20.94
C ALA A 59 7.44 -4.38 -19.47
N GLY A 60 7.60 -5.62 -19.07
CA GLY A 60 8.10 -5.98 -17.75
C GLY A 60 9.62 -5.81 -17.63
N PRO A 61 10.18 -6.15 -16.47
CA PRO A 61 11.63 -6.16 -16.27
C PRO A 61 12.32 -7.09 -17.28
N PRO A 62 13.61 -6.85 -17.62
CA PRO A 62 14.33 -7.70 -18.56
C PRO A 62 14.26 -9.19 -18.21
N GLY A 63 13.78 -10.02 -19.14
CA GLY A 63 13.61 -11.46 -18.95
C GLY A 63 12.35 -11.88 -18.18
N ALA A 64 11.51 -10.94 -17.80
CA ALA A 64 10.22 -11.19 -17.15
C ALA A 64 9.04 -10.96 -18.14
N PRO A 65 7.84 -11.48 -17.82
CA PRO A 65 6.65 -11.21 -18.63
C PRO A 65 6.23 -9.74 -18.58
N ASP A 66 5.38 -9.34 -19.54
CA ASP A 66 4.70 -8.05 -19.52
C ASP A 66 3.88 -7.88 -18.24
N VAL A 67 3.87 -6.65 -17.72
CA VAL A 67 3.10 -6.28 -16.53
C VAL A 67 1.76 -5.69 -16.95
N LEU A 68 0.67 -6.19 -16.37
CA LEU A 68 -0.65 -5.59 -16.52
C LEU A 68 -0.76 -4.40 -15.57
N ILE A 69 -1.26 -3.28 -16.07
CA ILE A 69 -1.59 -2.11 -15.28
C ILE A 69 -3.05 -1.72 -15.53
N SER A 70 -3.69 -1.21 -14.48
CA SER A 70 -5.00 -0.57 -14.54
C SER A 70 -4.82 0.94 -14.43
N LEU A 71 -5.16 1.67 -15.47
CA LEU A 71 -5.04 3.14 -15.55
C LEU A 71 -6.41 3.75 -15.37
N CYS A 72 -6.60 4.48 -14.27
CA CYS A 72 -7.81 5.22 -13.94
C CYS A 72 -7.55 6.72 -14.10
N ARG A 73 -8.40 7.40 -14.87
CA ARG A 73 -8.28 8.85 -15.09
C ARG A 73 -9.63 9.56 -15.02
N PRO A 74 -9.69 10.82 -14.56
CA PRO A 74 -10.93 11.59 -14.54
C PRO A 74 -11.39 11.91 -15.97
N LEU A 75 -12.72 11.99 -16.17
CA LEU A 75 -13.33 12.32 -17.47
C LEU A 75 -13.64 13.80 -17.65
N VAL A 76 -13.67 14.57 -16.55
CA VAL A 76 -14.19 15.96 -16.55
C VAL A 76 -13.07 16.98 -16.72
N THR A 77 -11.90 16.73 -16.17
CA THR A 77 -10.78 17.67 -16.17
C THR A 77 -9.76 17.38 -17.26
N PRO A 78 -9.18 18.41 -17.89
CA PRO A 78 -8.37 18.23 -19.11
C PRO A 78 -6.89 17.88 -18.86
N GLY A 79 -6.41 17.67 -17.64
CA GLY A 79 -4.98 17.41 -17.41
C GLY A 79 -4.05 18.60 -17.80
N PRO A 80 -2.70 18.49 -17.67
CA PRO A 80 -1.99 17.29 -17.23
C PRO A 80 -2.26 16.95 -15.76
N TRP A 81 -2.60 15.70 -15.53
CA TRP A 81 -2.98 15.23 -14.19
C TRP A 81 -1.77 14.88 -13.34
N PRO A 82 -1.78 15.14 -12.02
CA PRO A 82 -0.90 14.45 -11.10
C PRO A 82 -1.17 12.95 -11.14
N CYS A 83 -0.18 12.14 -10.78
CA CYS A 83 -0.31 10.69 -10.89
C CYS A 83 0.06 9.98 -9.61
N ILE A 84 -0.72 8.96 -9.28
CA ILE A 84 -0.47 8.01 -8.19
C ILE A 84 -0.15 6.66 -8.81
N LEU A 85 1.05 6.13 -8.56
CA LEU A 85 1.35 4.73 -8.81
C LEU A 85 0.92 3.93 -7.58
N HIS A 86 -0.06 3.07 -7.75
CA HIS A 86 -0.69 2.31 -6.67
C HIS A 86 -0.26 0.84 -6.69
N MET A 87 0.05 0.30 -5.51
CA MET A 87 0.29 -1.10 -5.26
C MET A 87 -0.77 -1.62 -4.28
N HIS A 88 -1.52 -2.64 -4.69
CA HIS A 88 -2.58 -3.24 -3.87
C HIS A 88 -2.05 -4.00 -2.66
N GLY A 89 -2.86 -4.13 -1.61
CA GLY A 89 -2.58 -4.95 -0.44
C GLY A 89 -2.67 -6.45 -0.73
N GLY A 90 -2.49 -7.27 0.32
CA GLY A 90 -2.66 -8.71 0.24
C GLY A 90 -1.44 -9.54 0.64
N GLY A 91 -0.58 -9.04 1.52
CA GLY A 91 0.52 -9.80 2.13
C GLY A 91 1.52 -10.35 1.13
N TYR A 92 1.68 -9.72 -0.04
CA TYR A 92 2.50 -10.14 -1.19
C TYR A 92 2.03 -11.42 -1.89
N VAL A 93 0.96 -12.07 -1.42
CA VAL A 93 0.50 -13.38 -1.90
C VAL A 93 -0.88 -13.35 -2.56
N MET A 94 -1.64 -12.26 -2.43
CA MET A 94 -2.98 -12.11 -3.01
C MET A 94 -3.26 -10.65 -3.38
N GLY A 95 -4.45 -10.36 -3.92
CA GLY A 95 -4.87 -9.04 -4.39
C GLY A 95 -4.78 -8.91 -5.90
N ALA A 96 -5.38 -7.85 -6.41
CA ALA A 96 -5.30 -7.43 -7.81
C ALA A 96 -5.86 -6.02 -7.98
N PRO A 97 -5.44 -5.25 -9.01
CA PRO A 97 -5.96 -3.92 -9.31
C PRO A 97 -7.48 -3.84 -9.47
N SER A 98 -8.12 -4.94 -9.89
CA SER A 98 -9.57 -5.00 -10.07
C SER A 98 -10.34 -4.83 -8.77
N ALA A 99 -9.76 -5.23 -7.63
CA ALA A 99 -10.38 -5.07 -6.31
C ALA A 99 -10.50 -3.59 -5.91
N ASP A 100 -9.50 -2.78 -6.29
CA ASP A 100 -9.40 -1.37 -5.91
C ASP A 100 -9.97 -0.41 -6.98
N ALA A 101 -10.35 -0.93 -8.15
CA ALA A 101 -10.83 -0.11 -9.27
C ALA A 101 -12.03 0.81 -8.91
N PRO A 102 -13.03 0.40 -8.12
CA PRO A 102 -14.10 1.30 -7.69
C PRO A 102 -13.61 2.43 -6.79
N GLN A 103 -12.69 2.14 -5.86
CA GLN A 103 -12.05 3.16 -5.02
C GLN A 103 -11.24 4.15 -5.87
N HIS A 104 -10.46 3.63 -6.83
CA HIS A 104 -9.66 4.46 -7.72
C HIS A 104 -10.51 5.40 -8.55
N ARG A 105 -11.68 4.99 -9.03
CA ARG A 105 -12.64 5.87 -9.73
C ARG A 105 -13.08 7.04 -8.84
N VAL A 106 -13.44 6.74 -7.59
CA VAL A 106 -13.87 7.76 -6.62
C VAL A 106 -12.74 8.75 -6.33
N LEU A 107 -11.52 8.24 -6.07
CA LEU A 107 -10.35 9.08 -5.79
C LEU A 107 -9.93 9.91 -7.01
N ALA A 108 -9.85 9.29 -8.19
CA ALA A 108 -9.45 9.98 -9.42
C ALA A 108 -10.38 11.14 -9.75
N ALA A 109 -11.71 10.94 -9.62
CA ALA A 109 -12.69 11.98 -9.83
C ALA A 109 -12.68 13.07 -8.74
N ALA A 110 -12.44 12.69 -7.47
CA ALA A 110 -12.45 13.63 -6.36
C ALA A 110 -11.16 14.49 -6.26
N LEU A 111 -10.03 13.95 -6.73
CA LEU A 111 -8.71 14.56 -6.62
C LEU A 111 -8.16 15.07 -7.95
N ASP A 112 -8.91 14.92 -9.05
CA ASP A 112 -8.46 15.26 -10.40
C ASP A 112 -7.07 14.68 -10.72
N CYS A 113 -6.88 13.39 -10.46
CA CYS A 113 -5.62 12.70 -10.65
C CYS A 113 -5.75 11.43 -11.49
N CYS A 114 -4.65 11.02 -12.11
CA CYS A 114 -4.51 9.71 -12.71
C CYS A 114 -4.01 8.71 -11.65
N ILE A 115 -4.60 7.51 -11.61
CA ILE A 115 -4.13 6.42 -10.75
C ILE A 115 -3.75 5.25 -11.65
N VAL A 116 -2.50 4.79 -11.52
CA VAL A 116 -2.00 3.59 -12.21
C VAL A 116 -1.77 2.51 -11.17
N SER A 117 -2.57 1.45 -11.21
CA SER A 117 -2.43 0.31 -10.30
C SER A 117 -1.75 -0.86 -11.00
N VAL A 118 -0.78 -1.47 -10.32
CA VAL A 118 0.07 -2.51 -10.88
C VAL A 118 -0.42 -3.89 -10.47
N ASP A 119 -0.66 -4.77 -11.46
CA ASP A 119 -0.85 -6.21 -11.23
C ASP A 119 0.52 -6.88 -11.12
N TYR A 120 1.21 -6.60 -10.03
CA TYR A 120 2.55 -7.12 -9.77
C TYR A 120 2.51 -8.61 -9.48
N ARG A 121 3.56 -9.34 -9.88
CA ARG A 121 3.67 -10.78 -9.66
C ARG A 121 3.73 -11.11 -8.17
N LEU A 122 2.94 -12.11 -7.78
CA LEU A 122 2.74 -12.51 -6.40
C LEU A 122 3.66 -13.68 -6.00
N ALA A 123 4.01 -13.71 -4.74
CA ALA A 123 4.63 -14.85 -4.09
C ALA A 123 3.55 -15.92 -3.75
N PRO A 124 3.91 -17.20 -3.63
CA PRO A 124 5.26 -17.76 -3.71
C PRO A 124 5.76 -18.01 -5.14
N GLU A 125 4.90 -17.92 -6.19
CA GLU A 125 5.27 -18.22 -7.58
C GLU A 125 6.38 -17.29 -8.08
N THR A 126 6.36 -16.06 -7.61
CA THR A 126 7.40 -15.05 -7.90
C THR A 126 7.88 -14.42 -6.59
N PRO A 127 8.95 -14.96 -5.97
CA PRO A 127 9.53 -14.37 -4.77
C PRO A 127 10.22 -13.03 -5.07
N PHE A 128 10.70 -12.37 -4.01
CA PHE A 128 11.56 -11.19 -4.16
C PHE A 128 12.76 -11.49 -5.09
N PRO A 129 13.11 -10.60 -6.04
CA PRO A 129 12.59 -9.22 -6.21
C PRO A 129 11.47 -9.06 -7.26
N GLY A 130 10.80 -10.12 -7.71
CA GLY A 130 9.89 -10.05 -8.87
C GLY A 130 8.84 -8.95 -8.79
N GLY A 131 8.03 -8.89 -7.73
CA GLY A 131 6.95 -7.91 -7.59
C GLY A 131 7.44 -6.46 -7.54
N ILE A 132 8.55 -6.17 -6.82
CA ILE A 132 9.10 -4.81 -6.75
C ILE A 132 9.71 -4.36 -8.09
N GLU A 133 10.29 -5.28 -8.86
CA GLU A 133 10.79 -4.97 -10.20
C GLU A 133 9.65 -4.68 -11.18
N ASP A 134 8.50 -5.35 -11.05
CA ASP A 134 7.30 -5.03 -11.83
C ASP A 134 6.80 -3.61 -11.50
N CYS A 135 6.77 -3.25 -10.21
CA CYS A 135 6.42 -1.89 -9.77
C CYS A 135 7.41 -0.85 -10.29
N TYR A 136 8.71 -1.15 -10.31
CA TYR A 136 9.72 -0.25 -10.86
C TYR A 136 9.59 -0.11 -12.38
N ALA A 137 9.27 -1.18 -13.11
CA ALA A 137 8.98 -1.13 -14.54
C ALA A 137 7.76 -0.23 -14.83
N ALA A 138 6.70 -0.34 -14.02
CA ALA A 138 5.53 0.54 -14.13
C ALA A 138 5.89 2.01 -13.84
N LEU A 139 6.68 2.29 -12.80
CA LEU A 139 7.13 3.64 -12.46
C LEU A 139 7.92 4.28 -13.62
N THR A 140 8.88 3.56 -14.17
CA THR A 140 9.72 4.04 -15.27
C THR A 140 8.91 4.24 -16.55
N TRP A 141 7.95 3.34 -16.82
CA TRP A 141 7.04 3.45 -17.96
C TRP A 141 6.14 4.68 -17.83
N ILE A 142 5.53 4.95 -16.67
CA ILE A 142 4.71 6.16 -16.44
C ILE A 142 5.53 7.42 -16.71
N ALA A 143 6.75 7.50 -16.16
CA ALA A 143 7.60 8.68 -16.34
C ALA A 143 8.00 8.88 -17.82
N ALA A 144 8.29 7.81 -18.54
CA ALA A 144 8.63 7.86 -19.96
C ALA A 144 7.43 8.19 -20.86
N GLN A 145 6.21 7.87 -20.45
CA GLN A 145 4.98 8.10 -21.21
C GLN A 145 4.16 9.30 -20.69
N ALA A 146 4.71 10.09 -19.77
CA ALA A 146 3.96 11.14 -19.07
C ALA A 146 3.24 12.11 -20.02
N GLU A 147 3.93 12.59 -21.06
CA GLU A 147 3.35 13.47 -22.09
C GLU A 147 2.20 12.77 -22.84
N ALA A 148 2.41 11.55 -23.33
CA ALA A 148 1.41 10.79 -24.08
C ALA A 148 0.18 10.41 -23.23
N LEU A 149 0.38 10.27 -21.90
CA LEU A 149 -0.69 10.00 -20.94
C LEU A 149 -1.34 11.27 -20.39
N ASN A 150 -0.84 12.45 -20.76
CA ASN A 150 -1.24 13.73 -20.20
C ASN A 150 -1.08 13.80 -18.67
N ILE A 151 0.05 13.28 -18.17
CA ILE A 151 0.43 13.24 -16.76
C ILE A 151 1.51 14.28 -16.48
N ASP A 152 1.42 14.96 -15.34
CA ASP A 152 2.49 15.80 -14.81
C ASP A 152 3.48 14.94 -14.01
N ALA A 153 4.59 14.59 -14.62
CA ALA A 153 5.63 13.76 -14.00
C ALA A 153 6.26 14.41 -12.75
N ALA A 154 6.15 15.72 -12.57
CA ALA A 154 6.64 16.40 -11.37
C ALA A 154 5.74 16.14 -10.14
N ARG A 155 4.51 15.67 -10.37
CA ARG A 155 3.53 15.32 -9.34
C ARG A 155 3.21 13.83 -9.35
N LEU A 156 4.20 12.98 -9.65
CA LEU A 156 4.11 11.53 -9.59
C LEU A 156 4.49 11.05 -8.20
N GLY A 157 3.61 10.33 -7.53
CA GLY A 157 3.85 9.72 -6.22
C GLY A 157 3.48 8.25 -6.18
N VAL A 158 3.76 7.61 -5.06
CA VAL A 158 3.43 6.21 -4.80
C VAL A 158 2.43 6.09 -3.66
N MET A 159 1.55 5.10 -3.75
CA MET A 159 0.55 4.78 -2.72
C MET A 159 0.38 3.27 -2.61
N GLY A 160 0.06 2.80 -1.42
CA GLY A 160 -0.36 1.42 -1.21
C GLY A 160 -0.79 1.13 0.21
N GLU A 161 -1.57 0.07 0.36
CA GLU A 161 -2.08 -0.44 1.63
C GLU A 161 -1.38 -1.75 2.01
N SER A 162 -1.05 -1.93 3.27
CA SER A 162 -0.50 -3.19 3.79
C SER A 162 0.79 -3.59 3.03
N ALA A 163 0.82 -4.76 2.42
CA ALA A 163 1.93 -5.20 1.56
C ALA A 163 2.19 -4.23 0.39
N GLY A 164 1.13 -3.62 -0.18
CA GLY A 164 1.28 -2.57 -1.19
C GLY A 164 1.93 -1.30 -0.64
N GLY A 165 1.63 -0.94 0.62
CA GLY A 165 2.33 0.11 1.34
C GLY A 165 3.82 -0.21 1.56
N GLY A 166 4.13 -1.49 1.84
CA GLY A 166 5.49 -2.00 1.90
C GLY A 166 6.22 -1.87 0.57
N LEU A 167 5.56 -2.25 -0.54
CA LEU A 167 6.09 -2.06 -1.90
C LEU A 167 6.27 -0.58 -2.24
N ALA A 168 5.34 0.30 -1.84
CA ALA A 168 5.45 1.74 -2.08
C ALA A 168 6.67 2.35 -1.38
N ALA A 169 6.89 2.03 -0.11
CA ALA A 169 8.06 2.45 0.65
C ALA A 169 9.38 1.90 0.05
N ALA A 170 9.38 0.61 -0.31
CA ALA A 170 10.53 -0.05 -0.94
C ALA A 170 10.81 0.52 -2.35
N LEU A 171 9.77 0.85 -3.11
CA LEU A 171 9.90 1.46 -4.43
C LEU A 171 10.47 2.88 -4.35
N ALA A 172 10.10 3.65 -3.34
CA ALA A 172 10.68 4.98 -3.10
C ALA A 172 12.20 4.89 -2.83
N LEU A 173 12.63 3.91 -2.03
CA LEU A 173 14.06 3.60 -1.81
C LEU A 173 14.73 3.19 -3.12
N LEU A 174 14.16 2.24 -3.83
CA LEU A 174 14.72 1.70 -5.07
C LEU A 174 14.86 2.78 -6.17
N ALA A 175 13.85 3.63 -6.33
CA ALA A 175 13.87 4.73 -7.30
C ALA A 175 14.97 5.74 -6.98
N ARG A 176 15.11 6.14 -5.70
CA ARG A 176 16.19 7.02 -5.25
C ARG A 176 17.55 6.41 -5.55
N ASP A 177 17.79 5.18 -5.13
CA ASP A 177 19.10 4.53 -5.17
C ASP A 177 19.52 4.17 -6.61
N ARG A 178 18.57 3.96 -7.51
CA ARG A 178 18.83 3.78 -8.95
C ARG A 178 18.94 5.08 -9.74
N GLY A 179 18.73 6.26 -9.11
CA GLY A 179 18.64 7.53 -9.83
C GLY A 179 17.48 7.54 -10.83
N GLY A 180 16.41 6.84 -10.51
CA GLY A 180 15.22 6.68 -11.34
C GLY A 180 14.27 7.88 -11.28
N PRO A 181 13.00 7.74 -11.71
CA PRO A 181 12.03 8.82 -11.68
C PRO A 181 11.87 9.37 -10.25
N ARG A 182 11.89 10.70 -10.15
CA ARG A 182 11.68 11.38 -8.86
C ARG A 182 10.23 11.23 -8.43
N LEU A 183 10.03 10.85 -7.17
CA LEU A 183 8.70 10.79 -6.55
C LEU A 183 8.42 12.06 -5.76
N ALA A 184 7.20 12.59 -5.90
CA ALA A 184 6.74 13.77 -5.20
C ALA A 184 6.26 13.46 -3.77
N PHE A 185 5.75 12.24 -3.53
CA PHE A 185 5.26 11.79 -2.23
C PHE A 185 5.23 10.26 -2.15
N GLN A 186 5.13 9.74 -0.93
CA GLN A 186 4.79 8.36 -0.61
C GLN A 186 3.61 8.33 0.38
N HIS A 187 2.55 7.59 0.05
CA HIS A 187 1.32 7.51 0.82
C HIS A 187 1.10 6.07 1.27
N LEU A 188 1.37 5.81 2.53
CA LEU A 188 1.53 4.48 3.11
C LEU A 188 0.42 4.22 4.14
N ILE A 189 -0.48 3.29 3.83
CA ILE A 189 -1.62 2.96 4.70
C ILE A 189 -1.32 1.62 5.38
N TYR A 190 -1.14 1.64 6.70
CA TYR A 190 -0.69 0.51 7.54
C TYR A 190 0.34 -0.39 6.83
N PRO A 191 1.49 0.18 6.38
CA PRO A 191 2.38 -0.52 5.49
C PRO A 191 3.08 -1.70 6.16
N MET A 192 3.15 -2.85 5.46
CA MET A 192 3.89 -4.04 5.84
C MET A 192 5.36 -3.89 5.42
N ILE A 193 6.22 -3.36 6.28
CA ILE A 193 7.59 -2.90 5.94
C ILE A 193 8.72 -3.64 6.65
N ASP A 194 8.43 -4.43 7.68
CA ASP A 194 9.45 -5.12 8.47
C ASP A 194 9.19 -6.63 8.55
N ASP A 195 10.03 -7.41 7.90
CA ASP A 195 9.97 -8.87 7.92
C ASP A 195 10.25 -9.47 9.32
N ARG A 196 10.84 -8.68 10.24
CA ARG A 196 11.16 -9.10 11.61
C ARG A 196 9.95 -9.10 12.53
N THR A 197 8.88 -8.38 12.21
CA THR A 197 7.66 -8.31 13.02
C THR A 197 7.05 -9.67 13.32
N CYS A 198 7.17 -10.65 12.40
CA CYS A 198 6.65 -12.00 12.62
C CYS A 198 7.68 -12.97 13.25
N VAL A 199 8.92 -12.53 13.52
CA VAL A 199 9.99 -13.35 14.11
C VAL A 199 10.52 -12.76 15.41
N THR A 200 9.97 -11.65 15.88
CA THR A 200 10.36 -11.03 17.16
C THR A 200 10.01 -11.92 18.35
N SER A 201 10.87 -11.89 19.36
CA SER A 201 10.65 -12.59 20.63
C SER A 201 9.73 -11.83 21.60
N ALA A 202 9.47 -10.56 21.35
CA ALA A 202 8.65 -9.68 22.18
C ALA A 202 7.56 -8.98 21.32
N PRO A 203 6.51 -9.73 20.91
CA PRO A 203 5.42 -9.15 20.14
C PRO A 203 4.63 -8.13 20.96
N HIS A 204 4.04 -7.15 20.30
CA HIS A 204 3.16 -6.18 20.94
C HIS A 204 1.98 -6.91 21.63
N PRO A 205 1.67 -6.60 22.90
CA PRO A 205 0.73 -7.40 23.70
C PRO A 205 -0.73 -7.31 23.24
N PHE A 206 -1.11 -6.28 22.45
CA PHE A 206 -2.47 -6.01 22.04
C PHE A 206 -2.65 -5.83 20.51
N ALA A 207 -1.58 -5.75 19.74
CA ALA A 207 -1.64 -5.58 18.30
C ALA A 207 -1.62 -6.93 17.54
N GLY A 208 -2.25 -6.96 16.36
CA GLY A 208 -2.19 -8.12 15.47
C GLY A 208 -3.12 -9.29 15.81
N GLU A 209 -4.16 -9.07 16.64
CA GLU A 209 -5.13 -10.13 16.94
C GLU A 209 -6.24 -10.27 15.90
N PHE A 210 -6.46 -9.25 15.04
CA PHE A 210 -7.61 -9.16 14.16
C PHE A 210 -7.20 -9.01 12.71
N LEU A 211 -7.91 -9.68 11.80
CA LEU A 211 -7.76 -9.73 10.35
C LEU A 211 -6.36 -10.15 9.91
N TRP A 212 -5.35 -9.30 10.06
CA TRP A 212 -3.96 -9.65 9.73
C TRP A 212 -3.21 -10.03 11.00
N THR A 213 -2.94 -11.33 11.13
CA THR A 213 -2.35 -11.91 12.35
C THR A 213 -0.86 -12.21 12.14
N PRO A 214 -0.07 -12.44 13.22
CA PRO A 214 1.32 -12.89 13.09
C PRO A 214 1.49 -14.15 12.24
N HIS A 215 0.50 -15.07 12.25
CA HIS A 215 0.51 -16.25 11.37
C HIS A 215 0.46 -15.87 9.90
N ASN A 216 -0.52 -15.04 9.51
CA ASN A 216 -0.67 -14.60 8.11
C ASN A 216 0.52 -13.76 7.66
N ASN A 217 1.04 -12.93 8.56
CA ASN A 217 2.23 -12.12 8.31
C ASN A 217 3.46 -12.99 8.02
N ARG A 218 3.69 -14.00 8.86
CA ARG A 218 4.77 -14.98 8.64
C ARG A 218 4.56 -15.73 7.31
N PHE A 219 3.33 -16.13 6.98
CA PHE A 219 3.01 -16.79 5.72
C PHE A 219 3.40 -15.91 4.51
N GLY A 220 2.96 -14.65 4.50
CA GLY A 220 3.27 -13.69 3.42
C GLY A 220 4.78 -13.45 3.26
N TRP A 221 5.46 -13.13 4.36
CA TRP A 221 6.90 -12.93 4.34
C TRP A 221 7.70 -14.18 3.98
N SER A 222 7.27 -15.37 4.46
CA SER A 222 7.90 -16.63 4.08
C SER A 222 7.74 -16.93 2.60
N ALA A 223 6.56 -16.65 2.03
CA ALA A 223 6.33 -16.80 0.60
C ALA A 223 7.23 -15.88 -0.23
N LEU A 224 7.42 -14.63 0.23
CA LEU A 224 8.24 -13.63 -0.47
C LEU A 224 9.73 -13.87 -0.35
N LEU A 225 10.23 -14.25 0.84
CA LEU A 225 11.66 -14.26 1.21
C LEU A 225 12.25 -15.65 1.37
N GLY A 226 11.40 -16.68 1.48
CA GLY A 226 11.86 -18.05 1.74
C GLY A 226 12.68 -18.16 3.03
N GLU A 227 13.82 -18.82 2.93
CA GLU A 227 14.73 -19.08 4.08
C GLU A 227 15.45 -17.81 4.59
N THR A 228 15.43 -16.71 3.85
CA THR A 228 16.09 -15.46 4.26
C THR A 228 15.29 -14.64 5.27
N LEU A 229 14.01 -14.99 5.51
CA LEU A 229 13.10 -14.32 6.42
C LEU A 229 13.73 -14.08 7.81
N GLY A 230 13.70 -12.84 8.28
CA GLY A 230 14.26 -12.44 9.57
C GLY A 230 15.80 -12.38 9.62
N GLY A 231 16.46 -12.87 8.58
CA GLY A 231 17.92 -12.93 8.50
C GLY A 231 18.58 -11.57 8.23
N PRO A 232 19.90 -11.48 8.41
CA PRO A 232 20.63 -10.21 8.25
C PRO A 232 20.79 -9.77 6.80
N GLN A 233 20.52 -10.64 5.82
CA GLN A 233 20.70 -10.39 4.39
C GLN A 233 19.42 -9.93 3.68
N VAL A 234 18.31 -9.74 4.41
CA VAL A 234 17.08 -9.24 3.80
C VAL A 234 17.30 -7.83 3.25
N SER A 235 16.99 -7.66 1.97
CA SER A 235 17.15 -6.41 1.25
C SER A 235 16.19 -5.32 1.75
N PRO A 236 16.62 -4.04 1.84
CA PRO A 236 15.69 -2.94 2.10
C PRO A 236 14.64 -2.74 0.99
N TYR A 237 14.86 -3.29 -0.19
CA TYR A 237 13.87 -3.27 -1.28
C TYR A 237 12.82 -4.38 -1.15
N ALA A 238 13.00 -5.33 -0.22
CA ALA A 238 11.98 -6.26 0.21
C ALA A 238 11.24 -5.76 1.46
N ALA A 239 12.01 -5.23 2.43
CA ALA A 239 11.53 -4.76 3.73
C ALA A 239 12.11 -3.37 4.04
N ALA A 240 11.33 -2.32 3.76
CA ALA A 240 11.81 -0.92 3.81
C ALA A 240 12.35 -0.51 5.19
N ALA A 241 11.86 -1.09 6.28
CA ALA A 241 12.37 -0.87 7.62
C ALA A 241 13.85 -1.30 7.81
N ARG A 242 14.40 -2.13 6.91
CA ARG A 242 15.81 -2.53 6.89
C ARG A 242 16.75 -1.45 6.36
N ALA A 243 16.24 -0.43 5.66
CA ALA A 243 17.06 0.65 5.13
C ALA A 243 17.74 1.41 6.27
N ARG A 244 19.04 1.63 6.12
CA ARG A 244 19.85 2.40 7.12
C ARG A 244 19.79 3.90 6.86
N ASP A 245 19.71 4.28 5.59
CA ASP A 245 19.61 5.67 5.15
C ASP A 245 18.25 5.91 4.49
N LEU A 246 17.48 6.84 5.07
CA LEU A 246 16.18 7.28 4.59
C LEU A 246 16.23 8.72 4.05
N SER A 247 17.42 9.33 3.96
CA SER A 247 17.57 10.69 3.44
C SER A 247 17.18 10.76 1.96
N GLY A 248 16.68 11.92 1.53
CA GLY A 248 16.30 12.16 0.14
C GLY A 248 15.05 11.41 -0.35
N LEU A 249 14.35 10.68 0.53
CA LEU A 249 13.05 10.11 0.21
C LEU A 249 11.97 11.21 0.11
N PRO A 250 10.90 10.98 -0.65
CA PRO A 250 9.81 11.93 -0.77
C PRO A 250 9.04 12.09 0.55
N PRO A 251 8.34 13.22 0.77
CA PRO A 251 7.42 13.40 1.88
C PRO A 251 6.48 12.22 2.04
N ALA A 252 6.22 11.82 3.29
CA ALA A 252 5.46 10.62 3.60
C ALA A 252 4.17 10.96 4.37
N PHE A 253 3.06 10.32 3.97
CA PHE A 253 1.90 10.09 4.81
C PHE A 253 1.94 8.65 5.28
N ILE A 254 1.75 8.42 6.58
CA ILE A 254 1.68 7.09 7.18
C ILE A 254 0.46 7.04 8.09
N SER A 255 -0.36 6.02 7.96
CA SER A 255 -1.50 5.80 8.86
C SER A 255 -1.57 4.36 9.31
N THR A 256 -1.97 4.11 10.57
CA THR A 256 -2.10 2.78 11.13
C THR A 256 -3.16 2.73 12.24
N GLY A 257 -3.69 1.56 12.54
CA GLY A 257 -4.57 1.34 13.68
C GLY A 257 -3.77 1.06 14.95
N ALA A 258 -4.27 1.49 16.11
CA ALA A 258 -3.61 1.23 17.41
C ALA A 258 -3.57 -0.26 17.80
N LEU A 259 -4.33 -1.12 17.10
CA LEU A 259 -4.36 -2.57 17.29
C LEU A 259 -3.83 -3.33 16.05
N ASP A 260 -3.28 -2.60 15.08
CA ASP A 260 -2.69 -3.19 13.89
C ASP A 260 -1.38 -3.88 14.22
N LEU A 261 -1.11 -5.01 13.57
CA LEU A 261 0.15 -5.74 13.72
C LEU A 261 1.37 -4.88 13.38
N PHE A 262 1.21 -3.93 12.46
CA PHE A 262 2.28 -3.08 11.92
C PHE A 262 2.51 -1.79 12.71
N LEU A 263 1.77 -1.58 13.82
CA LEU A 263 1.87 -0.36 14.62
C LEU A 263 3.32 0.03 14.96
N ASP A 264 4.07 -0.90 15.53
CA ASP A 264 5.43 -0.61 16.03
C ASP A 264 6.39 -0.28 14.88
N GLU A 265 6.32 -1.05 13.77
CA GLU A 265 7.19 -0.83 12.60
C GLU A 265 6.85 0.48 11.88
N ASP A 266 5.57 0.86 11.80
CA ASP A 266 5.12 2.10 11.19
C ASP A 266 5.56 3.33 12.00
N LEU A 267 5.45 3.27 13.33
CA LEU A 267 5.92 4.32 14.22
C LEU A 267 7.45 4.50 14.14
N ASP A 268 8.22 3.39 14.17
CA ASP A 268 9.68 3.44 14.05
C ASP A 268 10.10 4.03 12.69
N TYR A 269 9.46 3.58 11.61
CA TYR A 269 9.77 4.07 10.26
C TYR A 269 9.46 5.56 10.12
N ALA A 270 8.32 6.03 10.61
CA ALA A 270 7.96 7.46 10.62
C ALA A 270 8.97 8.31 11.40
N LEU A 271 9.39 7.84 12.59
CA LEU A 271 10.40 8.51 13.40
C LEU A 271 11.75 8.59 12.68
N ARG A 272 12.17 7.51 12.03
CA ARG A 272 13.43 7.44 11.28
C ARG A 272 13.41 8.32 10.04
N LEU A 273 12.29 8.38 9.29
CA LEU A 273 12.09 9.32 8.18
C LEU A 273 12.26 10.77 8.66
N THR A 274 11.58 11.14 9.76
CA THR A 274 11.68 12.48 10.33
C THR A 274 13.12 12.82 10.74
N ARG A 275 13.85 11.89 11.36
CA ARG A 275 15.27 12.06 11.69
C ARG A 275 16.18 12.18 10.49
N ALA A 276 15.79 11.61 9.35
CA ALA A 276 16.49 11.74 8.07
C ALA A 276 16.15 13.03 7.30
N GLY A 277 15.33 13.91 7.89
CA GLY A 277 14.91 15.18 7.26
C GLY A 277 13.79 15.05 6.24
N VAL A 278 13.08 13.92 6.23
CA VAL A 278 11.90 13.70 5.38
C VAL A 278 10.66 14.23 6.11
N PRO A 279 9.83 15.09 5.50
CA PRO A 279 8.55 15.49 6.07
C PRO A 279 7.61 14.29 6.23
N VAL A 280 7.02 14.13 7.41
CA VAL A 280 6.11 13.02 7.72
C VAL A 280 4.82 13.52 8.33
N GLU A 281 3.69 13.04 7.81
CA GLU A 281 2.39 13.12 8.45
C GLU A 281 2.03 11.71 8.93
N LEU A 282 1.82 11.53 10.24
CA LEU A 282 1.56 10.24 10.86
C LEU A 282 0.24 10.26 11.62
N HIS A 283 -0.62 9.26 11.37
CA HIS A 283 -1.88 9.06 12.07
C HIS A 283 -1.95 7.67 12.70
N VAL A 284 -2.34 7.62 13.98
CA VAL A 284 -2.64 6.39 14.71
C VAL A 284 -4.08 6.44 15.19
N TYR A 285 -4.92 5.49 14.74
CA TYR A 285 -6.35 5.49 15.03
C TYR A 285 -6.68 4.57 16.19
N PRO A 286 -7.19 5.12 17.32
CA PRO A 286 -7.57 4.33 18.48
C PRO A 286 -8.62 3.26 18.12
N GLY A 287 -8.45 2.05 18.62
CA GLY A 287 -9.38 0.92 18.40
C GLY A 287 -9.38 0.37 16.98
N GLY A 288 -8.64 0.96 16.04
CA GLY A 288 -8.46 0.45 14.69
C GLY A 288 -7.50 -0.76 14.68
N PHE A 289 -7.87 -1.79 13.97
CA PHE A 289 -7.04 -2.96 13.62
C PHE A 289 -6.74 -2.97 12.13
N HIS A 290 -5.97 -3.91 11.64
CA HIS A 290 -5.60 -3.96 10.21
C HIS A 290 -6.82 -3.90 9.28
N ALA A 291 -6.82 -3.02 8.28
CA ALA A 291 -7.93 -2.79 7.34
C ALA A 291 -9.26 -2.33 7.99
N PHE A 292 -9.20 -1.66 9.14
CA PHE A 292 -10.39 -1.12 9.82
C PHE A 292 -11.15 -0.07 9.00
N ASP A 293 -10.47 0.62 8.12
CA ASP A 293 -10.99 1.68 7.26
C ASP A 293 -11.95 1.18 6.17
N PHE A 294 -12.03 -0.14 5.96
CA PHE A 294 -13.06 -0.76 5.09
C PHE A 294 -14.45 -0.85 5.73
N VAL A 295 -14.64 -0.42 6.98
CA VAL A 295 -15.96 -0.36 7.62
C VAL A 295 -16.64 0.96 7.28
N PRO A 296 -17.73 0.96 6.46
CA PRO A 296 -18.27 2.21 5.92
C PRO A 296 -18.85 3.13 6.98
N GLU A 297 -19.51 2.59 8.00
CA GLU A 297 -20.28 3.35 8.98
C GLU A 297 -19.50 3.69 10.27
N ALA A 298 -18.27 3.19 10.42
CA ALA A 298 -17.47 3.49 11.61
C ALA A 298 -16.83 4.87 11.53
N ALA A 299 -17.06 5.71 12.52
CA ALA A 299 -16.55 7.09 12.56
C ALA A 299 -15.02 7.15 12.49
N VAL A 300 -14.32 6.22 13.16
CA VAL A 300 -12.86 6.12 13.11
C VAL A 300 -12.36 5.76 11.71
N ALA A 301 -13.07 4.89 10.99
CA ALA A 301 -12.76 4.51 9.62
C ALA A 301 -13.04 5.66 8.63
N GLU A 302 -14.15 6.38 8.81
CA GLU A 302 -14.45 7.57 8.02
C GLU A 302 -13.40 8.67 8.24
N GLN A 303 -12.94 8.86 9.47
CA GLN A 303 -11.87 9.81 9.78
C GLN A 303 -10.57 9.40 9.07
N ALA A 304 -10.18 8.13 9.12
CA ALA A 304 -8.98 7.64 8.45
C ALA A 304 -9.04 7.87 6.93
N ARG A 305 -10.15 7.54 6.29
CA ARG A 305 -10.35 7.80 4.85
C ARG A 305 -10.32 9.30 4.50
N ARG A 306 -10.84 10.16 5.38
CA ARG A 306 -10.83 11.62 5.20
C ARG A 306 -9.42 12.15 5.29
N ASP A 307 -8.68 11.80 6.35
CA ASP A 307 -7.30 12.25 6.57
C ASP A 307 -6.39 11.80 5.41
N SER A 308 -6.54 10.56 4.96
CA SER A 308 -5.83 10.03 3.79
C SER A 308 -6.12 10.82 2.52
N ARG A 309 -7.41 11.07 2.22
CA ARG A 309 -7.81 11.85 1.05
C ARG A 309 -7.32 13.29 1.10
N ASP A 310 -7.39 13.93 2.27
CA ASP A 310 -6.94 15.30 2.46
C ASP A 310 -5.42 15.42 2.32
N ALA A 311 -4.66 14.42 2.80
CA ALA A 311 -3.22 14.33 2.59
C ALA A 311 -2.86 14.16 1.11
N LEU A 312 -3.54 13.28 0.39
CA LEU A 312 -3.39 13.13 -1.07
C LEU A 312 -3.72 14.43 -1.80
N ALA A 313 -4.82 15.10 -1.44
CA ALA A 313 -5.21 16.38 -2.04
C ALA A 313 -4.13 17.46 -1.87
N ARG A 314 -3.40 17.46 -0.74
CA ARG A 314 -2.25 18.37 -0.53
C ARG A 314 -1.04 17.96 -1.36
N ALA A 315 -0.73 16.66 -1.40
CA ALA A 315 0.44 16.12 -2.09
C ALA A 315 0.36 16.27 -3.62
N LEU A 316 -0.85 16.22 -4.18
CA LEU A 316 -1.14 16.32 -5.61
C LEU A 316 -1.19 17.77 -6.13
N ARG A 317 -1.16 18.78 -5.23
CA ARG A 317 -1.12 20.18 -5.65
C ARG A 317 0.22 20.54 -6.30
N PRO A 318 0.23 21.49 -7.26
CA PRO A 318 1.49 22.03 -7.74
C PRO A 318 2.32 22.54 -6.56
N PRO A 319 3.65 22.33 -6.58
CA PRO A 319 4.50 22.94 -5.56
C PRO A 319 4.26 24.46 -5.57
N PRO A 320 4.23 25.12 -4.39
CA PRO A 320 4.14 26.56 -4.36
C PRO A 320 5.28 27.13 -5.20
N PHE A 321 4.95 28.06 -6.10
CA PHE A 321 5.97 28.76 -6.88
C PHE A 321 7.06 29.28 -5.95
N CYS A 322 8.23 28.66 -6.00
CA CYS A 322 9.43 29.25 -5.41
C CYS A 322 9.86 30.35 -6.40
N PRO A 323 9.82 31.66 -6.03
CA PRO A 323 10.20 32.74 -6.94
C PRO A 323 11.68 32.67 -7.29
#